data_f6c9603ac1e49d390b576eb22ec0b5ff
#
_entry.id   f6c9603ac1e49d390b576eb22ec0b5ff
#
_cell.length_a   1.000
_cell.length_b   1.000
_cell.length_c   1.000
_cell.angle_alpha   90.00
_cell.angle_beta   90.00
_cell.angle_gamma   90.00
#
_symmetry.space_group_name_H-M   'P 1'
#
loop_
_entity.id
_entity.type
_entity.pdbx_description
1 polymer ?
#
loop_
_entity_poly.entity_id
_entity_poly.type
_entity_poly.pdbx_seq_one_letter_code
_entity_poly.pdbx_strand_id
1 'polypeptide(L)'
;MRIASVIFLMMLMVSCSEKFMIVDSPKTMPPARKVETRPRVALALGGGAFHGAAHVGVLKAFAENKIPIDFIAGASAGSLVGALYCDNPDVDRLVPLVIETKSSSVFDFSLIRSKVGFVSGKRLQKYVRDHCSVENIEDLKIPFVAMTTDLLDGKSVQLASGPVAASVNASCAIPLIFEPVQMYGKTFVDGGILDNIPADVCRSYKAEVVIAVDIMADENNTEIVDNFLKVAYKALLLAFGATKKEKLAYADLVITPDLRDMPMLSSKDNQQIFDSGYIAAKRMMPGIKKLLKAKGISVE
;
A
#
# COMPACT_ATOMS: atom_id res chain seq x y z
N MET A 1 -5.30 39.29 28.74
CA MET A 1 -3.92 38.74 28.90
C MET A 1 -3.78 37.24 28.67
N ARG A 2 -4.78 36.37 28.89
CA ARG A 2 -4.63 34.90 28.76
C ARG A 2 -4.69 34.37 27.31
N ILE A 3 -5.39 35.04 26.39
CA ILE A 3 -5.49 34.59 24.98
C ILE A 3 -4.21 34.90 24.21
N ALA A 4 -3.57 36.06 24.45
CA ALA A 4 -2.28 36.41 23.82
C ALA A 4 -1.13 35.45 24.21
N SER A 5 -1.15 34.96 25.45
CA SER A 5 -0.16 33.97 25.92
C SER A 5 -0.33 32.59 25.29
N VAL A 6 -1.57 32.16 24.97
CA VAL A 6 -1.83 30.89 24.30
C VAL A 6 -1.43 30.96 22.82
N ILE A 7 -1.71 32.10 22.16
CA ILE A 7 -1.28 32.32 20.75
C ILE A 7 0.23 32.42 20.68
N PHE A 8 0.90 33.07 21.64
CA PHE A 8 2.35 33.17 21.70
C PHE A 8 3.02 31.77 21.98
N LEU A 9 2.39 30.95 22.83
CA LEU A 9 2.86 29.58 23.08
C LEU A 9 2.63 28.67 21.87
N MET A 10 1.55 28.85 21.10
CA MET A 10 1.37 28.18 19.80
C MET A 10 2.39 28.65 18.74
N MET A 11 2.73 29.94 18.70
CA MET A 11 3.74 30.44 17.78
C MET A 11 5.17 29.98 18.12
N LEU A 12 5.50 29.78 19.40
CA LEU A 12 6.79 29.21 19.81
C LEU A 12 6.94 27.72 19.45
N MET A 13 5.84 27.03 19.19
CA MET A 13 5.88 25.61 18.72
C MET A 13 6.12 25.46 17.21
N VAL A 14 6.08 26.57 16.45
CA VAL A 14 6.26 26.56 14.98
C VAL A 14 7.73 26.75 14.54
N SER A 15 8.64 27.08 15.45
CA SER A 15 10.04 27.35 15.10
C SER A 15 11.00 26.22 15.51
N CYS A 16 10.80 25.02 14.98
CA CYS A 16 11.85 24.01 14.91
C CYS A 16 11.74 23.32 13.55
N SER A 17 12.85 23.33 12.80
CA SER A 17 13.04 22.66 11.51
C SER A 17 12.21 21.37 11.42
N GLU A 18 11.13 21.40 10.65
CA GLU A 18 10.34 20.24 10.31
C GLU A 18 11.22 19.31 9.49
N LYS A 19 11.54 18.15 10.05
CA LYS A 19 12.32 17.14 9.33
C LYS A 19 11.36 16.16 8.69
N PHE A 20 10.95 16.47 7.45
CA PHE A 20 10.37 15.45 6.56
C PHE A 20 11.45 14.41 6.21
N MET A 21 11.02 13.20 5.88
CA MET A 21 11.90 12.24 5.25
C MET A 21 12.26 12.75 3.85
N ILE A 22 13.45 13.33 3.71
CA ILE A 22 13.95 13.82 2.42
C ILE A 22 14.69 12.67 1.73
N VAL A 23 14.26 12.35 0.51
CA VAL A 23 14.94 11.42 -0.38
C VAL A 23 15.74 12.26 -1.39
N ASP A 24 17.04 12.02 -1.49
CA ASP A 24 17.85 12.62 -2.55
C ASP A 24 17.33 12.10 -3.91
N SER A 25 16.76 12.99 -4.69
CA SER A 25 16.09 12.66 -5.95
C SER A 25 16.08 13.87 -6.88
N PRO A 26 16.04 13.67 -8.19
CA PRO A 26 15.86 14.78 -9.13
C PRO A 26 14.57 15.54 -8.83
N LYS A 27 14.48 16.81 -9.24
CA LYS A 27 13.27 17.64 -9.04
C LYS A 27 12.06 17.13 -9.81
N THR A 28 12.28 16.36 -10.86
CA THR A 28 11.22 15.77 -11.67
C THR A 28 11.26 14.24 -11.59
N MET A 29 10.09 13.65 -11.48
CA MET A 29 9.96 12.20 -11.48
C MET A 29 10.48 11.63 -12.82
N PRO A 30 11.31 10.59 -12.82
CA PRO A 30 11.72 9.92 -14.05
C PRO A 30 10.50 9.34 -14.79
N PRO A 31 10.58 9.18 -16.11
CA PRO A 31 9.48 8.60 -16.87
C PRO A 31 9.23 7.17 -16.42
N ALA A 32 7.95 6.78 -16.33
CA ALA A 32 7.59 5.39 -16.05
C ALA A 32 8.15 4.44 -17.11
N ARG A 33 8.54 3.25 -16.69
CA ARG A 33 8.88 2.16 -17.62
C ARG A 33 7.72 1.96 -18.61
N LYS A 34 8.02 1.93 -19.89
CA LYS A 34 7.04 1.51 -20.89
C LYS A 34 6.73 0.03 -20.68
N VAL A 35 5.46 -0.27 -20.49
CA VAL A 35 4.97 -1.65 -20.52
C VAL A 35 4.85 -2.03 -21.99
N GLU A 36 5.82 -2.80 -22.51
CA GLU A 36 5.93 -3.13 -23.92
C GLU A 36 4.77 -4.00 -24.42
N THR A 37 4.32 -4.91 -23.55
CA THR A 37 3.19 -5.77 -23.84
C THR A 37 2.01 -5.43 -22.98
N ARG A 38 0.80 -5.41 -23.56
CA ARG A 38 -0.44 -5.20 -22.82
C ARG A 38 -0.58 -6.27 -21.74
N PRO A 39 -0.73 -5.89 -20.45
CA PRO A 39 -0.93 -6.86 -19.39
C PRO A 39 -2.22 -7.67 -19.62
N ARG A 40 -2.15 -8.98 -19.52
CA ARG A 40 -3.35 -9.82 -19.60
C ARG A 40 -4.07 -9.87 -18.26
N VAL A 41 -3.32 -10.07 -17.17
CA VAL A 41 -3.86 -10.09 -15.81
C VAL A 41 -3.12 -9.06 -14.95
N ALA A 42 -3.87 -8.14 -14.36
CA ALA A 42 -3.36 -7.15 -13.42
C ALA A 42 -4.00 -7.33 -12.04
N LEU A 43 -3.20 -7.11 -10.99
CA LEU A 43 -3.67 -7.07 -9.61
C LEU A 43 -3.67 -5.63 -9.10
N ALA A 44 -4.79 -5.21 -8.50
CA ALA A 44 -4.88 -4.01 -7.70
C ALA A 44 -4.85 -4.41 -6.22
N LEU A 45 -3.73 -4.15 -5.54
CA LEU A 45 -3.52 -4.53 -4.14
C LEU A 45 -3.80 -3.33 -3.23
N GLY A 46 -4.84 -3.45 -2.41
CA GLY A 46 -5.28 -2.38 -1.53
C GLY A 46 -4.37 -2.14 -0.33
N GLY A 47 -4.47 -0.94 0.28
CA GLY A 47 -3.85 -0.61 1.55
C GLY A 47 -4.58 -1.23 2.74
N GLY A 48 -3.88 -1.37 3.88
CA GLY A 48 -4.45 -1.94 5.11
C GLY A 48 -3.40 -2.37 6.14
N ALA A 49 -2.25 -1.72 6.19
CA ALA A 49 -1.17 -1.97 7.15
C ALA A 49 -0.82 -3.48 7.26
N PHE A 50 -0.87 -4.11 8.48
CA PHE A 50 -0.53 -5.52 8.65
C PHE A 50 -1.54 -6.49 8.00
N HIS A 51 -2.73 -6.03 7.61
CA HIS A 51 -3.61 -6.82 6.75
C HIS A 51 -2.96 -7.17 5.39
N GLY A 52 -1.85 -6.53 5.02
CA GLY A 52 -1.02 -6.90 3.86
C GLY A 52 -0.62 -8.37 3.81
N ALA A 53 -0.57 -9.09 4.94
CA ALA A 53 -0.36 -10.54 4.97
C ALA A 53 -1.40 -11.31 4.14
N ALA A 54 -2.63 -10.80 4.04
CA ALA A 54 -3.67 -11.41 3.21
C ALA A 54 -3.34 -11.36 1.72
N HIS A 55 -2.64 -10.32 1.25
CA HIS A 55 -2.18 -10.28 -0.15
C HIS A 55 -1.25 -11.45 -0.47
N VAL A 56 -0.35 -11.82 0.48
CA VAL A 56 0.55 -12.97 0.28
C VAL A 56 -0.24 -14.27 0.27
N GLY A 57 -1.29 -14.38 1.08
CA GLY A 57 -2.24 -15.50 1.02
C GLY A 57 -2.94 -15.63 -0.34
N VAL A 58 -3.38 -14.49 -0.91
CA VAL A 58 -3.96 -14.45 -2.26
C VAL A 58 -2.95 -14.87 -3.32
N LEU A 59 -1.71 -14.32 -3.27
CA LEU A 59 -0.63 -14.68 -4.18
C LEU A 59 -0.26 -16.17 -4.09
N LYS A 60 -0.30 -16.76 -2.89
CA LYS A 60 -0.07 -18.20 -2.69
C LYS A 60 -1.13 -19.04 -3.40
N ALA A 61 -2.41 -18.70 -3.23
CA ALA A 61 -3.50 -19.38 -3.93
C ALA A 61 -3.38 -19.22 -5.46
N PHE A 62 -2.92 -18.06 -5.95
CA PHE A 62 -2.70 -17.81 -7.37
C PHE A 62 -1.54 -18.67 -7.91
N ALA A 63 -0.40 -18.72 -7.21
CA ALA A 63 0.75 -19.53 -7.59
C ALA A 63 0.40 -21.01 -7.68
N GLU A 64 -0.31 -21.57 -6.69
CA GLU A 64 -0.77 -22.96 -6.69
C GLU A 64 -1.72 -23.29 -7.84
N ASN A 65 -2.45 -22.29 -8.33
CA ASN A 65 -3.38 -22.45 -9.44
C ASN A 65 -2.84 -21.90 -10.75
N LYS A 66 -1.54 -21.54 -10.81
CA LYS A 66 -0.82 -21.03 -11.98
C LYS A 66 -1.52 -19.83 -12.63
N ILE A 67 -2.16 -18.97 -11.83
CA ILE A 67 -2.77 -17.73 -12.31
C ILE A 67 -1.66 -16.76 -12.71
N PRO A 68 -1.58 -16.33 -13.98
CA PRO A 68 -0.56 -15.37 -14.40
C PRO A 68 -0.80 -13.99 -13.79
N ILE A 69 0.27 -13.25 -13.54
CA ILE A 69 0.25 -11.87 -13.06
C ILE A 69 1.25 -11.08 -13.90
N ASP A 70 0.76 -10.14 -14.71
CA ASP A 70 1.58 -9.38 -15.65
C ASP A 70 1.81 -7.93 -15.22
N PHE A 71 1.05 -7.46 -14.23
CA PHE A 71 1.12 -6.08 -13.73
C PHE A 71 0.56 -6.00 -12.32
N ILE A 72 1.16 -5.19 -11.47
CA ILE A 72 0.64 -4.89 -10.12
C ILE A 72 0.60 -3.38 -9.89
N ALA A 73 -0.54 -2.87 -9.44
CA ALA A 73 -0.65 -1.57 -8.81
C ALA A 73 -0.99 -1.76 -7.33
N GLY A 74 -0.25 -1.12 -6.44
CA GLY A 74 -0.44 -1.28 -5.00
C GLY A 74 -0.47 0.04 -4.24
N ALA A 75 -1.31 0.13 -3.21
CA ALA A 75 -1.33 1.23 -2.26
C ALA A 75 -0.90 0.74 -0.88
N SER A 76 -0.11 1.53 -0.14
CA SER A 76 0.30 1.22 1.24
C SER A 76 0.84 -0.22 1.38
N ALA A 77 0.23 -1.06 2.22
CA ALA A 77 0.59 -2.47 2.37
C ALA A 77 0.61 -3.22 1.03
N GLY A 78 -0.32 -2.91 0.12
CA GLY A 78 -0.35 -3.48 -1.22
C GLY A 78 0.86 -3.06 -2.06
N SER A 79 1.42 -1.87 -1.84
CA SER A 79 2.66 -1.45 -2.50
C SER A 79 3.87 -2.21 -1.98
N LEU A 80 3.94 -2.47 -0.67
CA LEU A 80 5.03 -3.26 -0.07
C LEU A 80 5.03 -4.69 -0.60
N VAL A 81 3.89 -5.38 -0.50
CA VAL A 81 3.78 -6.77 -0.98
C VAL A 81 3.96 -6.84 -2.49
N GLY A 82 3.36 -5.91 -3.24
CA GLY A 82 3.48 -5.81 -4.69
C GLY A 82 4.93 -5.64 -5.16
N ALA A 83 5.68 -4.71 -4.56
CA ALA A 83 7.09 -4.49 -4.89
C ALA A 83 7.95 -5.73 -4.63
N LEU A 84 7.81 -6.36 -3.45
CA LEU A 84 8.56 -7.57 -3.11
C LEU A 84 8.24 -8.75 -4.04
N TYR A 85 6.97 -8.90 -4.44
CA TYR A 85 6.57 -9.93 -5.39
C TYR A 85 7.04 -9.64 -6.81
N CYS A 86 6.96 -8.38 -7.25
CA CYS A 86 7.41 -7.99 -8.59
C CYS A 86 8.93 -8.09 -8.77
N ASP A 87 9.71 -7.94 -7.71
CA ASP A 87 11.15 -8.19 -7.70
C ASP A 87 11.47 -9.67 -7.92
N ASN A 88 10.81 -10.53 -7.18
CA ASN A 88 10.96 -11.97 -7.32
C ASN A 88 9.60 -12.65 -7.12
N PRO A 89 8.93 -13.09 -8.22
CA PRO A 89 7.59 -13.67 -8.19
C PRO A 89 7.56 -15.12 -7.65
N ASP A 90 8.31 -15.35 -6.59
CA ASP A 90 8.30 -16.57 -5.78
C ASP A 90 7.58 -16.26 -4.46
N VAL A 91 6.33 -16.69 -4.36
CA VAL A 91 5.51 -16.43 -3.18
C VAL A 91 6.00 -17.19 -1.95
N ASP A 92 6.64 -18.36 -2.12
CA ASP A 92 7.13 -19.17 -1.00
C ASP A 92 8.27 -18.47 -0.26
N ARG A 93 8.98 -17.56 -0.93
CA ARG A 93 9.92 -16.63 -0.29
C ARG A 93 9.21 -15.57 0.57
N LEU A 94 8.03 -15.11 0.14
CA LEU A 94 7.30 -14.04 0.85
C LEU A 94 6.54 -14.55 2.08
N VAL A 95 6.09 -15.79 2.07
CA VAL A 95 5.31 -16.36 3.17
C VAL A 95 6.02 -16.23 4.53
N PRO A 96 7.26 -16.73 4.73
CA PRO A 96 7.96 -16.56 5.99
C PRO A 96 8.23 -15.10 6.33
N LEU A 97 8.59 -14.27 5.32
CA LEU A 97 8.85 -12.85 5.54
C LEU A 97 7.63 -12.14 6.16
N VAL A 98 6.43 -12.44 5.69
CA VAL A 98 5.22 -11.79 6.18
C VAL A 98 4.77 -12.35 7.53
N ILE A 99 4.81 -13.67 7.70
CA ILE A 99 4.37 -14.33 8.94
C ILE A 99 5.28 -13.94 10.12
N GLU A 100 6.59 -13.88 9.90
CA GLU A 100 7.59 -13.60 10.93
C GLU A 100 7.82 -12.10 11.17
N THR A 101 7.35 -11.24 10.26
CA THR A 101 7.55 -9.79 10.39
C THR A 101 6.84 -9.24 11.61
N LYS A 102 7.63 -8.67 12.52
CA LYS A 102 7.14 -7.94 13.69
C LYS A 102 6.93 -6.46 13.36
N SER A 103 5.98 -5.83 14.05
CA SER A 103 5.75 -4.37 13.91
C SER A 103 7.04 -3.57 14.11
N SER A 104 7.91 -3.98 15.03
CA SER A 104 9.20 -3.34 15.31
C SER A 104 10.22 -3.46 14.17
N SER A 105 10.04 -4.39 13.24
CA SER A 105 10.93 -4.52 12.07
C SER A 105 10.63 -3.49 10.99
N VAL A 106 9.39 -3.03 10.90
CA VAL A 106 8.88 -2.12 9.87
C VAL A 106 8.67 -0.71 10.40
N PHE A 107 8.25 -0.58 11.68
CA PHE A 107 8.00 0.69 12.33
C PHE A 107 9.13 1.08 13.27
N ASP A 108 9.69 2.27 13.08
CA ASP A 108 10.66 2.90 13.95
C ASP A 108 9.99 3.99 14.80
N PHE A 109 9.17 3.56 15.77
CA PHE A 109 8.49 4.50 16.66
C PHE A 109 9.49 5.37 17.43
N SER A 110 9.37 6.68 17.26
CA SER A 110 10.15 7.65 18.00
C SER A 110 9.26 8.77 18.53
N LEU A 111 8.96 8.72 19.81
CA LEU A 111 8.15 9.73 20.49
C LEU A 111 8.83 11.11 20.59
N ILE A 112 10.12 11.23 20.25
CA ILE A 112 10.96 12.40 20.59
C ILE A 112 11.45 13.18 19.34
N ARG A 113 11.36 12.60 18.12
CA ARG A 113 12.13 13.10 16.98
C ARG A 113 11.37 13.92 15.93
N SER A 114 10.06 13.78 15.82
CA SER A 114 9.31 14.47 14.78
C SER A 114 8.02 15.08 15.30
N LYS A 115 7.70 16.29 14.79
CA LYS A 115 6.42 16.97 15.05
C LYS A 115 5.34 16.58 14.03
N VAL A 116 5.72 15.86 12.97
CA VAL A 116 4.85 15.56 11.81
C VAL A 116 4.52 14.09 11.64
N GLY A 117 5.11 13.21 12.46
CA GLY A 117 4.84 11.77 12.46
C GLY A 117 5.67 11.05 13.53
N PHE A 118 5.17 9.93 14.02
CA PHE A 118 5.85 9.13 15.07
C PHE A 118 6.84 8.12 14.49
N VAL A 119 6.75 7.82 13.19
CA VAL A 119 7.54 6.82 12.47
C VAL A 119 8.27 7.49 11.30
N SER A 120 9.60 7.40 11.27
CA SER A 120 10.39 8.05 10.21
C SER A 120 10.38 7.30 8.87
N GLY A 121 9.95 6.03 8.86
CA GLY A 121 9.95 5.16 7.68
C GLY A 121 11.32 4.60 7.28
N LYS A 122 12.40 4.91 7.99
CA LYS A 122 13.74 4.41 7.68
C LYS A 122 13.84 2.89 7.79
N ARG A 123 13.14 2.29 8.78
CA ARG A 123 13.09 0.84 8.92
C ARG A 123 12.35 0.18 7.77
N LEU A 124 11.23 0.76 7.33
CA LEU A 124 10.50 0.28 6.18
C LEU A 124 11.36 0.33 4.91
N GLN A 125 12.05 1.46 4.65
CA GLN A 125 12.97 1.54 3.52
C GLN A 125 14.10 0.53 3.61
N LYS A 126 14.68 0.34 4.82
CA LYS A 126 15.72 -0.69 5.03
C LYS A 126 15.15 -2.07 4.76
N TYR A 127 13.95 -2.38 5.27
CA TYR A 127 13.28 -3.66 5.03
C TYR A 127 13.11 -3.94 3.53
N VAL A 128 12.65 -2.95 2.76
CA VAL A 128 12.51 -3.10 1.31
C VAL A 128 13.87 -3.33 0.65
N ARG A 129 14.91 -2.56 0.98
CA ARG A 129 16.26 -2.76 0.44
C ARG A 129 16.88 -4.11 0.78
N ASP A 130 16.60 -4.63 1.97
CA ASP A 130 17.14 -5.93 2.41
C ASP A 130 16.46 -7.11 1.67
N HIS A 131 15.25 -6.89 1.07
CA HIS A 131 14.45 -7.96 0.48
C HIS A 131 14.15 -7.78 -1.02
N CYS A 132 14.50 -6.64 -1.63
CA CYS A 132 14.50 -6.44 -3.07
C CYS A 132 15.91 -6.59 -3.62
N SER A 133 16.04 -7.22 -4.79
CA SER A 133 17.31 -7.42 -5.48
C SER A 133 17.72 -6.24 -6.35
N VAL A 134 16.78 -5.36 -6.69
CA VAL A 134 16.97 -4.17 -7.52
C VAL A 134 16.69 -2.89 -6.75
N GLU A 135 17.27 -1.78 -7.20
CA GLU A 135 17.11 -0.47 -6.57
C GLU A 135 15.89 0.28 -7.11
N ASN A 136 15.57 0.14 -8.40
CA ASN A 136 14.56 0.95 -9.08
C ASN A 136 13.34 0.12 -9.51
N ILE A 137 12.18 0.77 -9.54
CA ILE A 137 10.90 0.17 -9.93
C ILE A 137 10.95 -0.36 -11.36
N GLU A 138 11.58 0.37 -12.28
CA GLU A 138 11.71 -0.02 -13.68
C GLU A 138 12.52 -1.29 -13.91
N ASP A 139 13.31 -1.74 -12.93
CA ASP A 139 14.14 -2.93 -12.99
C ASP A 139 13.44 -4.18 -12.42
N LEU A 140 12.26 -4.01 -11.82
CA LEU A 140 11.46 -5.12 -11.29
C LEU A 140 11.04 -6.09 -12.43
N LYS A 141 10.98 -7.40 -12.15
CA LYS A 141 10.62 -8.42 -13.14
C LYS A 141 9.21 -8.24 -13.69
N ILE A 142 8.25 -7.94 -12.79
CA ILE A 142 6.88 -7.63 -13.17
C ILE A 142 6.71 -6.10 -13.09
N PRO A 143 6.12 -5.44 -14.11
CA PRO A 143 5.80 -4.02 -14.07
C PRO A 143 4.94 -3.68 -12.85
N PHE A 144 5.33 -2.63 -12.14
CA PHE A 144 4.76 -2.26 -10.86
C PHE A 144 4.52 -0.75 -10.74
N VAL A 145 3.46 -0.38 -10.00
CA VAL A 145 3.17 1.00 -9.61
C VAL A 145 2.88 1.05 -8.12
N ALA A 146 3.59 1.93 -7.40
CA ALA A 146 3.24 2.30 -6.03
C ALA A 146 2.37 3.56 -6.06
N MET A 147 1.17 3.48 -5.47
CA MET A 147 0.27 4.63 -5.35
C MET A 147 0.66 5.49 -4.18
N THR A 148 0.64 6.80 -4.37
CA THR A 148 0.86 7.79 -3.32
C THR A 148 -0.03 9.00 -3.52
N THR A 149 -0.15 9.84 -2.50
CA THR A 149 -0.88 11.11 -2.56
C THR A 149 0.09 12.28 -2.42
N ASP A 150 0.08 13.19 -3.40
CA ASP A 150 0.75 14.49 -3.25
C ASP A 150 -0.06 15.34 -2.27
N LEU A 151 0.50 15.57 -1.10
CA LEU A 151 -0.17 16.26 0.00
C LEU A 151 -0.51 17.72 -0.32
N LEU A 152 0.35 18.39 -1.10
CA LEU A 152 0.20 19.81 -1.40
C LEU A 152 -0.75 20.06 -2.58
N ASP A 153 -0.69 19.21 -3.62
CA ASP A 153 -1.56 19.33 -4.79
C ASP A 153 -2.91 18.61 -4.62
N GLY A 154 -3.06 17.74 -3.61
CA GLY A 154 -4.27 16.93 -3.40
C GLY A 154 -4.54 15.97 -4.55
N LYS A 155 -3.50 15.37 -5.13
CA LYS A 155 -3.61 14.48 -6.28
C LYS A 155 -3.04 13.09 -5.98
N SER A 156 -3.71 12.07 -6.51
CA SER A 156 -3.14 10.73 -6.59
C SER A 156 -1.96 10.71 -7.57
N VAL A 157 -0.84 10.11 -7.18
CA VAL A 157 0.38 10.04 -7.99
C VAL A 157 0.85 8.58 -8.09
N GLN A 158 1.18 8.17 -9.31
CA GLN A 158 1.71 6.85 -9.63
C GLN A 158 3.24 6.91 -9.64
N LEU A 159 3.89 6.23 -8.69
CA LEU A 159 5.34 6.04 -8.71
C LEU A 159 5.63 4.73 -9.45
N ALA A 160 6.01 4.85 -10.72
CA ALA A 160 6.26 3.74 -11.63
C ALA A 160 7.71 3.67 -12.10
N SER A 161 8.59 4.44 -11.48
CA SER A 161 10.04 4.49 -11.74
C SER A 161 10.78 5.11 -10.56
N GLY A 162 12.10 4.93 -10.51
CA GLY A 162 12.96 5.40 -9.45
C GLY A 162 13.02 4.46 -8.23
N PRO A 163 13.56 4.90 -7.08
CA PRO A 163 13.94 4.01 -5.99
C PRO A 163 12.75 3.30 -5.36
N VAL A 164 12.74 1.96 -5.44
CA VAL A 164 11.66 1.09 -4.89
C VAL A 164 11.40 1.39 -3.42
N ALA A 165 12.45 1.41 -2.60
CA ALA A 165 12.32 1.56 -1.16
C ALA A 165 11.70 2.91 -0.75
N ALA A 166 12.08 3.99 -1.43
CA ALA A 166 11.53 5.31 -1.17
C ALA A 166 10.07 5.41 -1.66
N SER A 167 9.76 4.82 -2.82
CA SER A 167 8.42 4.82 -3.41
C SER A 167 7.43 4.02 -2.56
N VAL A 168 7.84 2.85 -2.08
CA VAL A 168 7.04 2.05 -1.13
C VAL A 168 6.84 2.82 0.19
N ASN A 169 7.90 3.45 0.72
CA ASN A 169 7.75 4.26 1.92
C ASN A 169 6.80 5.45 1.72
N ALA A 170 6.86 6.14 0.58
CA ALA A 170 5.92 7.22 0.25
C ALA A 170 4.47 6.71 0.18
N SER A 171 4.28 5.52 -0.43
CA SER A 171 2.98 4.85 -0.52
C SER A 171 2.43 4.40 0.84
N CYS A 172 3.31 4.12 1.81
CA CYS A 172 2.97 3.70 3.18
C CYS A 172 3.01 4.85 4.21
N ALA A 173 3.19 6.09 3.78
CA ALA A 173 3.34 7.24 4.69
C ALA A 173 2.00 7.70 5.24
N ILE A 174 1.36 6.87 6.08
CA ILE A 174 0.06 7.12 6.71
C ILE A 174 0.16 8.40 7.55
N PRO A 175 -0.63 9.46 7.26
CA PRO A 175 -0.67 10.67 8.06
C PRO A 175 -0.92 10.38 9.54
N LEU A 176 -0.41 11.20 10.43
CA LEU A 176 -0.41 11.04 11.88
C LEU A 176 0.48 9.91 12.40
N ILE A 177 0.85 8.94 11.58
CA ILE A 177 1.71 7.81 11.98
C ILE A 177 3.12 7.99 11.41
N PHE A 178 3.25 8.14 10.09
CA PHE A 178 4.53 8.30 9.40
C PHE A 178 4.84 9.76 9.08
N GLU A 179 6.12 10.07 9.00
CA GLU A 179 6.59 11.32 8.39
C GLU A 179 6.27 11.30 6.88
N PRO A 180 5.75 12.43 6.32
CA PRO A 180 5.63 12.58 4.87
C PRO A 180 6.98 12.44 4.17
N VAL A 181 6.98 11.93 2.95
CA VAL A 181 8.21 11.72 2.16
C VAL A 181 8.36 12.83 1.13
N GLN A 182 9.48 13.56 1.19
CA GLN A 182 9.84 14.54 0.17
C GLN A 182 10.70 13.90 -0.91
N MET A 183 10.20 13.87 -2.13
CA MET A 183 10.86 13.30 -3.31
C MET A 183 10.33 14.00 -4.57
N TYR A 184 11.18 14.21 -5.56
CA TYR A 184 10.80 14.85 -6.84
C TYR A 184 10.20 16.25 -6.69
N GLY A 185 10.59 17.00 -5.68
CA GLY A 185 10.06 18.33 -5.37
C GLY A 185 8.63 18.33 -4.84
N LYS A 186 8.09 17.16 -4.45
CA LYS A 186 6.75 16.96 -3.91
C LYS A 186 6.78 16.40 -2.50
N THR A 187 5.65 16.51 -1.81
CA THR A 187 5.46 15.95 -0.46
C THR A 187 4.42 14.86 -0.52
N PHE A 188 4.86 13.62 -0.35
CA PHE A 188 4.02 12.45 -0.48
C PHE A 188 3.54 11.92 0.88
N VAL A 189 2.30 11.47 0.89
CA VAL A 189 1.67 10.69 1.96
C VAL A 189 1.01 9.46 1.37
N ASP A 190 0.47 8.59 2.23
CA ASP A 190 -0.12 7.30 1.85
C ASP A 190 -1.09 7.42 0.66
N GLY A 191 -0.92 6.51 -0.31
CA GLY A 191 -1.74 6.48 -1.51
C GLY A 191 -3.21 6.17 -1.23
N GLY A 192 -3.47 5.44 -0.16
CA GLY A 192 -4.82 5.05 0.24
C GLY A 192 -5.78 6.21 0.54
N ILE A 193 -5.25 7.42 0.77
CA ILE A 193 -6.09 8.62 0.99
C ILE A 193 -6.96 8.92 -0.22
N LEU A 194 -6.42 8.81 -1.42
CA LEU A 194 -7.13 9.13 -2.67
C LEU A 194 -7.37 7.90 -3.55
N ASP A 195 -6.55 6.86 -3.40
CA ASP A 195 -6.64 5.67 -4.25
C ASP A 195 -6.18 4.42 -3.50
N ASN A 196 -7.04 3.94 -2.59
CA ASN A 196 -6.69 2.80 -1.75
C ASN A 196 -6.69 1.47 -2.49
N ILE A 197 -7.48 1.34 -3.57
CA ILE A 197 -7.55 0.11 -4.39
C ILE A 197 -7.39 0.51 -5.86
N PRO A 198 -6.16 0.54 -6.39
CA PRO A 198 -5.83 1.17 -7.68
C PRO A 198 -6.24 0.32 -8.90
N ALA A 199 -7.52 -0.08 -8.99
CA ALA A 199 -8.04 -0.87 -10.10
C ALA A 199 -8.16 -0.04 -11.39
N ASP A 200 -8.47 1.25 -11.29
CA ASP A 200 -8.46 2.19 -12.41
C ASP A 200 -7.06 2.36 -13.00
N VAL A 201 -6.01 2.34 -12.16
CA VAL A 201 -4.62 2.35 -12.63
C VAL A 201 -4.34 1.12 -13.47
N CYS A 202 -4.72 -0.08 -13.00
CA CYS A 202 -4.59 -1.31 -13.80
C CYS A 202 -5.29 -1.17 -15.16
N ARG A 203 -6.47 -0.55 -15.21
CA ARG A 203 -7.18 -0.27 -16.48
C ARG A 203 -6.46 0.74 -17.36
N SER A 204 -5.84 1.77 -16.77
CA SER A 204 -5.08 2.77 -17.53
C SER A 204 -3.90 2.15 -18.28
N TYR A 205 -3.30 1.09 -17.72
CA TYR A 205 -2.29 0.25 -18.38
C TYR A 205 -2.91 -0.79 -19.34
N LYS A 206 -4.22 -0.68 -19.62
CA LYS A 206 -4.98 -1.50 -20.59
C LYS A 206 -5.02 -2.99 -20.26
N ALA A 207 -4.96 -3.36 -18.97
CA ALA A 207 -5.09 -4.74 -18.55
C ALA A 207 -6.40 -5.38 -19.06
N GLU A 208 -6.33 -6.63 -19.53
CA GLU A 208 -7.51 -7.34 -20.04
C GLU A 208 -8.42 -7.82 -18.90
N VAL A 209 -7.79 -8.29 -17.82
CA VAL A 209 -8.44 -8.69 -16.59
C VAL A 209 -7.82 -7.94 -15.42
N VAL A 210 -8.65 -7.34 -14.59
CA VAL A 210 -8.24 -6.67 -13.36
C VAL A 210 -8.88 -7.38 -12.17
N ILE A 211 -8.05 -7.89 -11.27
CA ILE A 211 -8.48 -8.49 -10.01
C ILE A 211 -8.06 -7.56 -8.88
N ALA A 212 -9.02 -7.06 -8.11
CA ALA A 212 -8.75 -6.23 -6.94
C ALA A 212 -8.70 -7.10 -5.67
N VAL A 213 -7.81 -6.76 -4.75
CA VAL A 213 -7.76 -7.36 -3.41
C VAL A 213 -7.99 -6.26 -2.39
N ASP A 214 -9.16 -6.32 -1.76
CA ASP A 214 -9.61 -5.36 -0.76
C ASP A 214 -9.38 -5.93 0.64
N ILE A 215 -8.36 -5.43 1.33
CA ILE A 215 -7.98 -5.83 2.69
C ILE A 215 -8.39 -4.82 3.76
N MET A 216 -9.11 -3.76 3.39
CA MET A 216 -9.80 -2.94 4.37
C MET A 216 -11.15 -3.59 4.65
N ALA A 217 -11.24 -4.28 5.78
CA ALA A 217 -12.50 -4.78 6.32
C ALA A 217 -13.53 -3.63 6.36
N ASP A 218 -14.79 -3.95 6.09
CA ASP A 218 -15.87 -3.03 6.44
C ASP A 218 -15.84 -2.90 7.97
N GLU A 219 -15.09 -1.91 8.42
CA GLU A 219 -15.00 -1.57 9.83
C GLU A 219 -16.34 -0.96 10.26
N ASN A 220 -17.30 -1.83 10.55
CA ASN A 220 -18.38 -1.52 11.48
C ASN A 220 -17.75 -1.37 12.89
N ASN A 221 -16.70 -0.58 12.96
CA ASN A 221 -16.01 -0.29 14.18
C ASN A 221 -16.88 0.66 15.00
N THR A 222 -17.63 0.06 15.91
CA THR A 222 -18.47 0.73 16.91
C THR A 222 -17.64 1.27 18.08
N GLU A 223 -16.30 1.31 17.96
CA GLU A 223 -15.45 1.88 19.00
C GLU A 223 -15.85 3.33 19.31
N ILE A 224 -15.99 3.61 20.60
CA ILE A 224 -16.27 4.95 21.09
C ILE A 224 -15.10 5.86 20.75
N VAL A 225 -15.39 6.90 19.98
CA VAL A 225 -14.43 7.93 19.58
C VAL A 225 -14.42 8.99 20.68
N ASP A 226 -13.56 8.82 21.67
CA ASP A 226 -13.54 9.58 22.93
C ASP A 226 -12.38 10.58 23.07
N ASN A 227 -11.47 10.61 22.09
CA ASN A 227 -10.34 11.54 22.10
C ASN A 227 -9.92 11.98 20.70
N PHE A 228 -9.14 13.07 20.64
CA PHE A 228 -8.70 13.70 19.38
C PHE A 228 -7.99 12.72 18.42
N LEU A 229 -7.11 11.88 18.93
CA LEU A 229 -6.36 10.94 18.07
C LEU A 229 -7.28 9.88 17.46
N LYS A 230 -8.27 9.37 18.22
CA LYS A 230 -9.26 8.44 17.68
C LYS A 230 -10.16 9.11 16.64
N VAL A 231 -10.57 10.39 16.86
CA VAL A 231 -11.31 11.16 15.85
C VAL A 231 -10.50 11.29 14.56
N ALA A 232 -9.25 11.74 14.68
CA ALA A 232 -8.37 11.93 13.52
C ALA A 232 -8.09 10.61 12.77
N TYR A 233 -7.83 9.53 13.50
CA TYR A 233 -7.64 8.20 12.92
C TYR A 233 -8.92 7.69 12.21
N LYS A 234 -10.10 7.86 12.83
CA LYS A 234 -11.37 7.47 12.20
C LYS A 234 -11.66 8.29 10.94
N ALA A 235 -11.39 9.60 10.97
CA ALA A 235 -11.52 10.45 9.78
C ALA A 235 -10.59 9.98 8.64
N LEU A 236 -9.37 9.55 8.96
CA LEU A 236 -8.42 8.99 8.00
C LEU A 236 -8.92 7.66 7.40
N LEU A 237 -9.47 6.75 8.22
CA LEU A 237 -10.06 5.50 7.74
C LEU A 237 -11.25 5.76 6.80
N LEU A 238 -12.09 6.76 7.13
CA LEU A 238 -13.18 7.18 6.23
C LEU A 238 -12.65 7.72 4.90
N ALA A 239 -11.55 8.48 4.92
CA ALA A 239 -10.91 8.95 3.69
C ALA A 239 -10.42 7.78 2.83
N PHE A 240 -9.76 6.77 3.43
CA PHE A 240 -9.33 5.57 2.72
C PHE A 240 -10.49 4.78 2.07
N GLY A 241 -11.67 4.81 2.68
CA GLY A 241 -12.88 4.18 2.16
C GLY A 241 -13.67 5.01 1.14
N ALA A 242 -13.42 6.33 1.07
CA ALA A 242 -14.29 7.26 0.34
C ALA A 242 -14.39 6.95 -1.16
N THR A 243 -13.30 6.53 -1.80
CA THR A 243 -13.23 6.22 -3.24
C THR A 243 -13.42 4.73 -3.54
N LYS A 244 -13.53 3.88 -2.52
CA LYS A 244 -13.54 2.41 -2.64
C LYS A 244 -14.54 1.91 -3.68
N LYS A 245 -15.81 2.33 -3.59
CA LYS A 245 -16.86 1.88 -4.50
C LYS A 245 -16.57 2.26 -5.96
N GLU A 246 -16.09 3.48 -6.17
CA GLU A 246 -15.72 3.96 -7.50
C GLU A 246 -14.55 3.14 -8.08
N LYS A 247 -13.50 2.95 -7.29
CA LYS A 247 -12.29 2.23 -7.71
C LYS A 247 -12.57 0.76 -8.01
N LEU A 248 -13.36 0.09 -7.18
CA LEU A 248 -13.76 -1.30 -7.40
C LEU A 248 -14.58 -1.51 -8.68
N ALA A 249 -15.25 -0.50 -9.20
CA ALA A 249 -15.96 -0.59 -10.48
C ALA A 249 -15.05 -0.85 -11.69
N TYR A 250 -13.75 -0.60 -11.56
CA TYR A 250 -12.75 -0.92 -12.59
C TYR A 250 -12.23 -2.36 -12.53
N ALA A 251 -12.53 -3.11 -11.46
CA ALA A 251 -12.14 -4.50 -11.33
C ALA A 251 -13.17 -5.45 -11.99
N ASP A 252 -12.71 -6.52 -12.60
CA ASP A 252 -13.59 -7.61 -13.07
C ASP A 252 -14.00 -8.53 -11.92
N LEU A 253 -13.11 -8.72 -10.95
CA LEU A 253 -13.33 -9.51 -9.74
C LEU A 253 -12.69 -8.82 -8.54
N VAL A 254 -13.33 -8.98 -7.39
CA VAL A 254 -12.83 -8.47 -6.10
C VAL A 254 -12.68 -9.62 -5.12
N ILE A 255 -11.49 -9.75 -4.55
CA ILE A 255 -11.21 -10.70 -3.46
C ILE A 255 -11.23 -9.89 -2.16
N THR A 256 -12.13 -10.25 -1.25
CA THR A 256 -12.26 -9.60 0.05
C THR A 256 -12.04 -10.64 1.16
N PRO A 257 -10.84 -10.71 1.76
CA PRO A 257 -10.60 -11.54 2.95
C PRO A 257 -11.44 -11.09 4.14
N ASP A 258 -11.84 -12.01 4.98
CA ASP A 258 -12.52 -11.68 6.24
C ASP A 258 -11.47 -11.34 7.32
N LEU A 259 -11.35 -10.06 7.64
CA LEU A 259 -10.35 -9.51 8.56
C LEU A 259 -10.98 -8.73 9.73
N ARG A 260 -12.30 -8.89 9.94
CA ARG A 260 -13.08 -8.04 10.85
C ARG A 260 -12.59 -8.02 12.30
N ASP A 261 -12.06 -9.15 12.78
CA ASP A 261 -11.63 -9.31 14.17
C ASP A 261 -10.10 -9.20 14.35
N MET A 262 -9.38 -8.74 13.33
CA MET A 262 -7.93 -8.67 13.31
C MET A 262 -7.47 -7.21 13.31
N PRO A 263 -6.72 -6.74 14.34
CA PRO A 263 -6.28 -5.35 14.39
C PRO A 263 -5.30 -5.00 13.26
N MET A 264 -5.62 -3.97 12.47
CA MET A 264 -4.83 -3.54 11.31
C MET A 264 -3.39 -3.13 11.66
N LEU A 265 -3.16 -2.56 12.86
CA LEU A 265 -1.84 -2.07 13.29
C LEU A 265 -1.05 -3.08 14.13
N SER A 266 -1.47 -4.34 14.19
CA SER A 266 -0.83 -5.41 14.94
C SER A 266 -0.31 -6.52 14.02
N SER A 267 0.93 -6.96 14.26
CA SER A 267 1.52 -8.11 13.56
C SER A 267 1.28 -9.47 14.26
N LYS A 268 0.45 -9.49 15.31
CA LYS A 268 0.23 -10.72 16.10
C LYS A 268 -0.55 -11.78 15.35
N ASP A 269 -1.41 -11.34 14.43
CA ASP A 269 -2.38 -12.18 13.73
C ASP A 269 -1.95 -12.45 12.27
N ASN A 270 -0.68 -12.19 11.91
CA ASN A 270 -0.19 -12.31 10.53
C ASN A 270 -0.52 -13.65 9.88
N GLN A 271 -0.41 -14.77 10.63
CA GLN A 271 -0.77 -16.10 10.12
C GLN A 271 -2.27 -16.19 9.78
N GLN A 272 -3.13 -15.74 10.68
CA GLN A 272 -4.60 -15.78 10.47
C GLN A 272 -5.01 -14.85 9.33
N ILE A 273 -4.37 -13.68 9.22
CA ILE A 273 -4.58 -12.72 8.13
C ILE A 273 -4.15 -13.35 6.79
N PHE A 274 -2.99 -14.01 6.73
CA PHE A 274 -2.54 -14.76 5.56
C PHE A 274 -3.55 -15.85 5.18
N ASP A 275 -3.97 -16.67 6.14
CA ASP A 275 -4.94 -17.76 5.93
C ASP A 275 -6.27 -17.24 5.39
N SER A 276 -6.75 -16.11 5.91
CA SER A 276 -7.97 -15.45 5.41
C SER A 276 -7.84 -15.04 3.95
N GLY A 277 -6.70 -14.44 3.56
CA GLY A 277 -6.40 -14.09 2.18
C GLY A 277 -6.38 -15.31 1.25
N TYR A 278 -5.71 -16.38 1.68
CA TYR A 278 -5.63 -17.63 0.95
C TYR A 278 -7.02 -18.27 0.75
N ILE A 279 -7.82 -18.37 1.82
CA ILE A 279 -9.18 -18.93 1.76
C ILE A 279 -10.08 -18.12 0.85
N ALA A 280 -10.04 -16.78 0.95
CA ALA A 280 -10.83 -15.90 0.10
C ALA A 280 -10.47 -16.09 -1.39
N ALA A 281 -9.19 -16.15 -1.74
CA ALA A 281 -8.75 -16.40 -3.11
C ALA A 281 -9.16 -17.81 -3.60
N LYS A 282 -9.00 -18.85 -2.79
CA LYS A 282 -9.42 -20.21 -3.13
C LYS A 282 -10.92 -20.27 -3.40
N ARG A 283 -11.75 -19.56 -2.63
CA ARG A 283 -13.20 -19.48 -2.85
C ARG A 283 -13.54 -18.85 -4.20
N MET A 284 -12.78 -17.83 -4.61
CA MET A 284 -12.99 -17.12 -5.87
C MET A 284 -12.37 -17.84 -7.09
N MET A 285 -11.52 -18.85 -6.87
CA MET A 285 -10.73 -19.50 -7.92
C MET A 285 -11.57 -20.05 -9.09
N PRO A 286 -12.74 -20.69 -8.89
CA PRO A 286 -13.58 -21.12 -10.02
C PRO A 286 -14.03 -19.95 -10.91
N GLY A 287 -14.40 -18.82 -10.30
CA GLY A 287 -14.78 -17.60 -11.02
C GLY A 287 -13.62 -16.98 -11.78
N ILE A 288 -12.43 -16.92 -11.15
CA ILE A 288 -11.20 -16.41 -11.76
C ILE A 288 -10.87 -17.26 -13.00
N LYS A 289 -10.79 -18.59 -12.87
CA LYS A 289 -10.50 -19.49 -14.00
C LYS A 289 -11.53 -19.37 -15.12
N LYS A 290 -12.82 -19.25 -14.79
CA LYS A 290 -13.89 -19.03 -15.78
C LYS A 290 -13.69 -17.73 -16.55
N LEU A 291 -13.35 -16.63 -15.85
CA LEU A 291 -13.10 -15.33 -16.46
C LEU A 291 -11.86 -15.39 -17.37
N LEU A 292 -10.75 -15.94 -16.89
CA LEU A 292 -9.51 -16.07 -17.69
C LEU A 292 -9.74 -16.90 -18.96
N LYS A 293 -10.45 -18.04 -18.85
CA LYS A 293 -10.82 -18.86 -20.01
C LYS A 293 -11.67 -18.07 -21.01
N ALA A 294 -12.65 -17.29 -20.55
CA ALA A 294 -13.48 -16.44 -21.42
C ALA A 294 -12.66 -15.36 -22.18
N LYS A 295 -11.53 -14.94 -21.60
CA LYS A 295 -10.55 -14.01 -22.22
C LYS A 295 -9.45 -14.73 -23.03
N GLY A 296 -9.52 -16.06 -23.18
CA GLY A 296 -8.50 -16.84 -23.87
C GLY A 296 -7.15 -16.84 -23.15
N ILE A 297 -7.14 -16.71 -21.83
CA ILE A 297 -5.94 -16.77 -20.99
C ILE A 297 -5.83 -18.19 -20.45
N SER A 298 -4.78 -18.91 -20.86
CA SER A 298 -4.49 -20.26 -20.35
C SER A 298 -4.06 -20.23 -18.91
N VAL A 299 -4.57 -21.20 -18.14
CA VAL A 299 -4.16 -21.51 -16.77
C VAL A 299 -3.83 -23.00 -16.80
N GLU A 300 -2.56 -23.32 -17.04
CA GLU A 300 -2.05 -24.69 -17.12
C GLU A 300 -1.35 -25.12 -15.83
#